data_91e3477594e71a139fdc255ed902ead7
#
_entry.id   91e3477594e71a139fdc255ed902ead7
#
_cell.length_a   1.000
_cell.length_b   1.000
_cell.length_c   1.000
_cell.angle_alpha   90.00
_cell.angle_beta   90.00
_cell.angle_gamma   90.00
#
_symmetry.space_group_name_H-M   'P 1'
#
loop_
_entity.id
_entity.type
_entity.pdbx_description
1 polymer ?
#
loop_
_entity_poly.entity_id
_entity_poly.type
_entity_poly.pdbx_seq_one_letter_code
_entity_poly.pdbx_strand_id
1 'polypeptide(L)'
;MNIQLHKNARTTPAIRRELQAQPASVTDKELAEAYGLNRHTVAKWRRREGTEDGSHRPHTLHATLSPAQEAMVVALRETLLLPLDDLLAVTHEFINAEVSRSGLARCLRRHGVSSLNALRPQEACTNQPHQAFKDYLPGFVHVDIKYLPQMPDEPQRRYLFAAIDRASRWVYVELLPDKSAASAKGFLQRLIDKAPFHISKVLTDNGKEFTDRFCATGEREPTGTHPFDQVCTEHRIEHRLIKPRHPQTNGMIERFNGRISEVLATTRFDSAKSLEQTLLQYVRVYNQHIPQKALGHIPPLQALKNWQKSNPEIFHKRVHNLTGLDR
;
A
#
# COMPACT_ATOMS: atom_id res chain seq x y z
N MET A 1 -21.02 37.18 -2.24
CA MET A 1 -21.58 36.32 -1.19
C MET A 1 -22.25 35.10 -1.88
N ASN A 2 -21.70 33.89 -1.72
CA ASN A 2 -22.24 32.72 -2.41
C ASN A 2 -23.33 32.11 -1.50
N ILE A 3 -24.59 32.40 -1.78
CA ILE A 3 -25.74 31.92 -1.00
C ILE A 3 -26.04 30.50 -1.48
N GLN A 4 -25.70 29.48 -0.69
CA GLN A 4 -26.05 28.09 -0.94
C GLN A 4 -27.45 27.79 -0.37
N LEU A 5 -28.46 27.82 -1.23
CA LEU A 5 -29.82 27.41 -0.89
C LEU A 5 -30.02 25.94 -1.25
N HIS A 6 -30.78 25.22 -0.42
CA HIS A 6 -31.26 23.89 -0.79
C HIS A 6 -32.11 23.97 -2.08
N LYS A 7 -31.96 23.01 -3.01
CA LYS A 7 -32.67 23.00 -4.30
C LYS A 7 -34.20 23.14 -4.20
N ASN A 8 -34.79 22.76 -3.06
CA ASN A 8 -36.23 22.87 -2.77
C ASN A 8 -36.55 24.04 -1.83
N ALA A 9 -35.62 24.97 -1.60
CA ALA A 9 -35.90 26.11 -0.77
C ALA A 9 -36.88 27.09 -1.46
N ARG A 10 -37.98 27.39 -0.80
CA ARG A 10 -39.00 28.35 -1.27
C ARG A 10 -38.83 29.75 -0.67
N THR A 11 -37.83 29.93 0.18
CA THR A 11 -37.55 31.18 0.83
C THR A 11 -36.08 31.55 0.71
N THR A 12 -35.77 32.80 0.45
CA THR A 12 -34.40 33.32 0.48
C THR A 12 -34.10 33.89 1.88
N PRO A 13 -32.82 34.09 2.23
CA PRO A 13 -32.47 34.76 3.50
C PRO A 13 -33.06 36.15 3.66
N ALA A 14 -33.34 36.86 2.55
CA ALA A 14 -34.04 38.16 2.59
C ALA A 14 -35.49 37.99 3.06
N ILE A 15 -36.26 37.10 2.41
CA ILE A 15 -37.63 36.81 2.81
C ILE A 15 -37.70 36.33 4.27
N ARG A 16 -36.76 35.50 4.69
CA ARG A 16 -36.69 34.98 6.07
C ARG A 16 -36.47 36.11 7.09
N ARG A 17 -35.60 37.07 6.78
CA ARG A 17 -35.41 38.30 7.61
C ARG A 17 -36.67 39.12 7.66
N GLU A 18 -37.36 39.34 6.54
CA GLU A 18 -38.63 40.07 6.49
C GLU A 18 -39.69 39.38 7.35
N LEU A 19 -39.82 38.06 7.28
CA LEU A 19 -40.75 37.31 8.13
C LEU A 19 -40.43 37.44 9.63
N GLN A 20 -39.14 37.46 9.99
CA GLN A 20 -38.71 37.66 11.39
C GLN A 20 -38.93 39.09 11.90
N ALA A 21 -38.86 40.07 10.99
CA ALA A 21 -39.09 41.49 11.35
C ALA A 21 -40.57 41.84 11.49
N GLN A 22 -41.49 40.98 11.07
CA GLN A 22 -42.93 41.29 11.17
C GLN A 22 -43.41 41.31 12.63
N PRO A 23 -44.24 42.28 13.01
CA PRO A 23 -44.75 42.38 14.36
C PRO A 23 -45.63 41.16 14.74
N ALA A 24 -45.71 40.88 16.03
CA ALA A 24 -46.51 39.77 16.56
C ALA A 24 -48.01 39.89 16.27
N SER A 25 -48.49 41.11 15.97
CA SER A 25 -49.87 41.37 15.59
C SER A 25 -50.28 40.78 14.24
N VAL A 26 -49.33 40.56 13.34
CA VAL A 26 -49.59 39.93 12.02
C VAL A 26 -49.51 38.42 12.16
N THR A 27 -50.56 37.72 11.76
CA THR A 27 -50.69 36.28 11.92
C THR A 27 -49.81 35.53 10.89
N ASP A 28 -49.37 34.32 11.25
CA ASP A 28 -48.64 33.42 10.30
C ASP A 28 -49.49 33.04 9.08
N LYS A 29 -50.83 33.15 9.16
CA LYS A 29 -51.76 32.89 8.04
C LYS A 29 -51.68 34.05 7.02
N GLU A 30 -51.80 35.29 7.49
CA GLU A 30 -51.71 36.49 6.63
C GLU A 30 -50.34 36.59 5.93
N LEU A 31 -49.27 36.25 6.62
CA LEU A 31 -47.93 36.23 6.03
C LEU A 31 -47.78 35.10 5.02
N ALA A 32 -48.39 33.93 5.27
CA ALA A 32 -48.37 32.83 4.35
C ALA A 32 -49.10 33.15 3.03
N GLU A 33 -50.23 33.86 3.12
CA GLU A 33 -50.96 34.36 1.94
C GLU A 33 -50.18 35.44 1.20
N ALA A 34 -49.62 36.42 1.89
CA ALA A 34 -48.85 37.54 1.32
C ALA A 34 -47.60 37.10 0.58
N TYR A 35 -46.87 36.08 1.10
CA TYR A 35 -45.62 35.58 0.51
C TYR A 35 -45.80 34.29 -0.34
N GLY A 36 -47.03 33.80 -0.50
CA GLY A 36 -47.28 32.54 -1.23
C GLY A 36 -46.63 31.33 -0.61
N LEU A 37 -46.52 31.29 0.72
CA LEU A 37 -45.81 30.27 1.50
C LEU A 37 -46.79 29.39 2.28
N ASN A 38 -46.33 28.23 2.71
CA ASN A 38 -47.06 27.42 3.68
C ASN A 38 -46.94 28.04 5.09
N ARG A 39 -48.06 28.10 5.85
CA ARG A 39 -48.12 28.60 7.23
C ARG A 39 -47.04 27.99 8.15
N HIS A 40 -46.79 26.66 8.02
CA HIS A 40 -45.74 26.02 8.80
C HIS A 40 -44.32 26.52 8.44
N THR A 41 -44.10 26.91 7.17
CA THR A 41 -42.84 27.53 6.76
C THR A 41 -42.65 28.91 7.38
N VAL A 42 -43.68 29.73 7.43
CA VAL A 42 -43.68 31.01 8.08
C VAL A 42 -43.41 30.88 9.57
N ALA A 43 -44.20 30.05 10.29
CA ALA A 43 -44.00 29.75 11.70
C ALA A 43 -42.61 29.28 12.04
N LYS A 44 -42.04 28.36 11.19
CA LYS A 44 -40.68 27.88 11.33
C LYS A 44 -39.66 29.00 11.29
N TRP A 45 -39.75 29.89 10.31
CA TRP A 45 -38.78 30.97 10.12
C TRP A 45 -38.94 32.10 11.13
N ARG A 46 -40.13 32.42 11.60
CA ARG A 46 -40.36 33.41 12.66
C ARG A 46 -39.81 32.96 14.02
N ARG A 47 -39.76 31.66 14.30
CA ARG A 47 -39.23 31.11 15.55
C ARG A 47 -37.72 30.92 15.56
N ARG A 48 -37.07 30.98 14.39
CA ARG A 48 -35.62 30.79 14.28
C ARG A 48 -34.87 32.09 14.50
N GLU A 49 -33.74 32.00 15.22
CA GLU A 49 -32.86 33.16 15.40
C GLU A 49 -32.07 33.51 14.13
N GLY A 50 -31.74 32.51 13.27
CA GLY A 50 -30.95 32.70 12.04
C GLY A 50 -31.77 32.49 10.76
N THR A 51 -31.28 33.10 9.66
CA THR A 51 -31.88 33.01 8.33
C THR A 51 -31.23 31.94 7.43
N GLU A 52 -30.13 31.32 7.89
CA GLU A 52 -29.40 30.30 7.13
C GLU A 52 -30.07 28.93 7.23
N ASP A 53 -29.84 28.09 6.21
CA ASP A 53 -30.27 26.72 6.25
C ASP A 53 -29.39 25.91 7.24
N GLY A 54 -30.02 25.04 8.01
CA GLY A 54 -29.29 24.13 8.89
C GLY A 54 -28.43 23.13 8.11
N SER A 55 -27.44 22.57 8.76
CA SER A 55 -26.60 21.52 8.18
C SER A 55 -27.46 20.33 7.76
N HIS A 56 -27.28 19.85 6.52
CA HIS A 56 -27.91 18.64 6.00
C HIS A 56 -27.18 17.35 6.40
N ARG A 57 -26.07 17.50 7.16
CA ARG A 57 -25.34 16.32 7.65
C ARG A 57 -26.12 15.65 8.77
N PRO A 58 -26.24 14.33 8.77
CA PRO A 58 -26.86 13.61 9.87
C PRO A 58 -26.06 13.84 11.15
N HIS A 59 -26.77 14.01 12.27
CA HIS A 59 -26.15 14.19 13.59
C HIS A 59 -25.41 12.95 14.05
N THR A 60 -25.89 11.77 13.65
CA THR A 60 -25.26 10.47 13.93
C THR A 60 -24.83 9.82 12.62
N LEU A 61 -23.54 9.51 12.51
CA LEU A 61 -22.99 8.78 11.37
C LEU A 61 -23.00 7.30 11.70
N HIS A 62 -23.75 6.52 10.93
CA HIS A 62 -23.67 5.06 10.99
C HIS A 62 -22.39 4.63 10.26
N ALA A 63 -21.37 4.27 11.01
CA ALA A 63 -20.12 3.73 10.51
C ALA A 63 -20.09 2.20 10.67
N THR A 64 -19.46 1.50 9.73
CA THR A 64 -19.28 0.03 9.81
C THR A 64 -18.31 -0.34 10.94
N LEU A 65 -17.33 0.54 11.23
CA LEU A 65 -16.40 0.37 12.34
C LEU A 65 -17.00 0.95 13.63
N SER A 66 -16.89 0.21 14.73
CA SER A 66 -17.18 0.73 16.07
C SER A 66 -16.11 1.77 16.48
N PRO A 67 -16.37 2.64 17.48
CA PRO A 67 -15.38 3.60 17.96
C PRO A 67 -14.04 2.95 18.39
N ALA A 68 -14.09 1.79 19.02
CA ALA A 68 -12.88 1.04 19.40
C ALA A 68 -12.10 0.54 18.17
N GLN A 69 -12.80 0.01 17.15
CA GLN A 69 -12.20 -0.41 15.90
C GLN A 69 -11.62 0.77 15.10
N GLU A 70 -12.28 1.93 15.11
CA GLU A 70 -11.72 3.14 14.49
C GLU A 70 -10.42 3.57 15.19
N ALA A 71 -10.37 3.54 16.51
CA ALA A 71 -9.17 3.86 17.27
C ALA A 71 -8.00 2.89 16.94
N MET A 72 -8.29 1.57 16.81
CA MET A 72 -7.28 0.59 16.40
C MET A 72 -6.75 0.87 14.99
N VAL A 73 -7.64 1.17 14.05
CA VAL A 73 -7.27 1.50 12.66
C VAL A 73 -6.42 2.77 12.60
N VAL A 74 -6.78 3.79 13.37
CA VAL A 74 -6.02 5.05 13.46
C VAL A 74 -4.64 4.80 14.04
N ALA A 75 -4.53 4.06 15.14
CA ALA A 75 -3.25 3.69 15.74
C ALA A 75 -2.35 2.91 14.79
N LEU A 76 -2.90 1.93 14.04
CA LEU A 76 -2.17 1.20 13.01
C LEU A 76 -1.69 2.13 11.88
N ARG A 77 -2.53 3.09 11.46
CA ARG A 77 -2.19 4.06 10.43
C ARG A 77 -1.03 4.97 10.85
N GLU A 78 -1.06 5.48 12.07
CA GLU A 78 -0.05 6.39 12.62
C GLU A 78 1.25 5.66 12.95
N THR A 79 1.15 4.48 13.55
CA THR A 79 2.33 3.71 14.00
C THR A 79 3.05 3.03 12.86
N LEU A 80 2.31 2.37 11.95
CA LEU A 80 2.88 1.56 10.88
C LEU A 80 2.93 2.29 9.53
N LEU A 81 2.35 3.49 9.43
CA LEU A 81 2.29 4.31 8.21
C LEU A 81 1.79 3.51 6.99
N LEU A 82 0.88 2.55 7.20
CA LEU A 82 0.40 1.67 6.15
C LEU A 82 -0.36 2.45 5.08
N PRO A 83 -0.14 2.20 3.78
CA PRO A 83 -1.01 2.66 2.70
C PRO A 83 -2.45 2.21 2.93
N LEU A 84 -3.44 2.91 2.32
CA LEU A 84 -4.86 2.61 2.53
C LEU A 84 -5.23 1.16 2.21
N ASP A 85 -4.65 0.60 1.15
CA ASP A 85 -4.98 -0.76 0.70
C ASP A 85 -4.35 -1.82 1.61
N ASP A 86 -3.15 -1.56 2.13
CA ASP A 86 -2.48 -2.42 3.10
C ASP A 86 -3.22 -2.38 4.45
N LEU A 87 -3.63 -1.19 4.89
CA LEU A 87 -4.42 -1.01 6.10
C LEU A 87 -5.80 -1.69 5.96
N LEU A 88 -6.42 -1.64 4.78
CA LEU A 88 -7.68 -2.34 4.51
C LEU A 88 -7.51 -3.86 4.66
N ALA A 89 -6.43 -4.42 4.11
CA ALA A 89 -6.14 -5.85 4.23
C ALA A 89 -5.98 -6.27 5.71
N VAL A 90 -5.20 -5.51 6.48
CA VAL A 90 -5.04 -5.75 7.92
C VAL A 90 -6.36 -5.58 8.67
N THR A 91 -7.16 -4.57 8.30
CA THR A 91 -8.46 -4.34 8.92
C THR A 91 -9.42 -5.50 8.66
N HIS A 92 -9.47 -6.01 7.43
CA HIS A 92 -10.32 -7.15 7.08
C HIS A 92 -9.93 -8.42 7.83
N GLU A 93 -8.64 -8.68 7.97
CA GLU A 93 -8.14 -9.92 8.58
C GLU A 93 -8.31 -9.91 10.11
N PHE A 94 -8.08 -8.78 10.78
CA PHE A 94 -7.92 -8.75 12.23
C PHE A 94 -8.94 -7.89 13.00
N ILE A 95 -9.70 -7.02 12.31
CA ILE A 95 -10.57 -6.05 12.98
C ILE A 95 -12.02 -6.18 12.52
N ASN A 96 -12.29 -6.05 11.22
CA ASN A 96 -13.63 -6.08 10.66
C ASN A 96 -13.60 -6.33 9.14
N ALA A 97 -14.04 -7.52 8.73
CA ALA A 97 -14.06 -7.94 7.33
C ALA A 97 -15.07 -7.16 6.45
N GLU A 98 -16.08 -6.52 7.07
CA GLU A 98 -17.18 -5.87 6.36
C GLU A 98 -16.88 -4.41 5.98
N VAL A 99 -15.77 -3.85 6.43
CA VAL A 99 -15.44 -2.45 6.15
C VAL A 99 -15.05 -2.26 4.68
N SER A 100 -15.75 -1.38 3.98
CA SER A 100 -15.39 -1.05 2.61
C SER A 100 -14.16 -0.12 2.55
N ARG A 101 -13.41 -0.16 1.44
CA ARG A 101 -12.29 0.75 1.18
C ARG A 101 -12.69 2.23 1.35
N SER A 102 -13.89 2.58 0.85
CA SER A 102 -14.43 3.94 1.00
C SER A 102 -14.82 4.26 2.44
N GLY A 103 -15.30 3.28 3.20
CA GLY A 103 -15.59 3.39 4.63
C GLY A 103 -14.33 3.68 5.42
N LEU A 104 -13.28 2.90 5.19
CA LEU A 104 -11.97 3.09 5.80
C LEU A 104 -11.36 4.46 5.45
N ALA A 105 -11.41 4.87 4.18
CA ALA A 105 -10.91 6.18 3.76
C ALA A 105 -11.66 7.34 4.43
N ARG A 106 -12.99 7.23 4.63
CA ARG A 106 -13.78 8.24 5.37
C ARG A 106 -13.42 8.25 6.85
N CYS A 107 -13.19 7.09 7.46
CA CYS A 107 -12.70 6.99 8.84
C CYS A 107 -11.37 7.76 9.01
N LEU A 108 -10.36 7.46 8.20
CA LEU A 108 -9.06 8.13 8.25
C LEU A 108 -9.17 9.64 8.02
N ARG A 109 -10.10 10.09 7.18
CA ARG A 109 -10.34 11.52 6.94
C ARG A 109 -10.98 12.20 8.15
N ARG A 110 -11.93 11.55 8.83
CA ARG A 110 -12.54 12.09 10.07
C ARG A 110 -11.51 12.26 11.17
N HIS A 111 -10.56 11.36 11.28
CA HIS A 111 -9.49 11.41 12.28
C HIS A 111 -8.26 12.21 11.83
N GLY A 112 -8.27 12.83 10.63
CA GLY A 112 -7.16 13.69 10.16
C GLY A 112 -5.92 12.93 9.67
N VAL A 113 -5.95 11.60 9.61
CA VAL A 113 -4.81 10.73 9.29
C VAL A 113 -4.87 10.14 7.87
N SER A 114 -5.59 10.79 6.96
CA SER A 114 -5.77 10.32 5.58
C SER A 114 -4.50 10.47 4.73
N SER A 115 -3.69 11.51 4.97
CA SER A 115 -2.47 11.80 4.21
C SER A 115 -1.25 11.18 4.86
N LEU A 116 -0.62 10.17 4.23
CA LEU A 116 0.65 9.61 4.70
C LEU A 116 1.79 10.63 4.69
N ASN A 117 1.79 11.54 3.70
CA ASN A 117 2.83 12.56 3.61
C ASN A 117 2.77 13.56 4.79
N ALA A 118 1.57 13.78 5.35
CA ALA A 118 1.42 14.63 6.54
C ALA A 118 1.84 13.92 7.83
N LEU A 119 1.81 12.58 7.85
CA LEU A 119 2.23 11.76 8.99
C LEU A 119 3.73 11.43 8.97
N ARG A 120 4.40 11.58 7.83
CA ARG A 120 5.84 11.35 7.70
C ARG A 120 6.62 12.61 8.04
N PRO A 121 7.79 12.49 8.73
CA PRO A 121 8.75 13.58 8.79
C PRO A 121 9.13 14.02 7.36
N GLN A 122 9.17 15.32 7.11
CA GLN A 122 9.42 15.88 5.77
C GLN A 122 10.84 15.55 5.28
N GLU A 123 10.97 14.51 4.45
CA GLU A 123 12.10 14.34 3.54
C GLU A 123 11.57 14.44 2.10
N ALA A 124 12.31 15.13 1.24
CA ALA A 124 11.87 15.62 -0.05
C ALA A 124 11.31 14.54 -1.00
N CYS A 125 10.07 14.72 -1.45
CA CYS A 125 9.45 13.90 -2.50
C CYS A 125 9.65 14.52 -3.88
N THR A 126 10.30 13.80 -4.80
CA THR A 126 10.29 14.08 -6.24
C THR A 126 9.19 13.28 -6.93
N ASN A 127 8.18 13.96 -7.45
CA ASN A 127 7.12 13.36 -8.27
C ASN A 127 7.60 13.18 -9.70
N GLN A 128 7.68 11.94 -10.19
CA GLN A 128 7.86 11.62 -11.62
C GLN A 128 6.65 10.85 -12.17
N PRO A 129 6.23 11.10 -13.44
CA PRO A 129 5.07 10.43 -14.03
C PRO A 129 5.34 8.95 -14.30
N HIS A 130 4.35 8.11 -13.98
CA HIS A 130 4.41 6.67 -14.17
C HIS A 130 4.21 6.28 -15.64
N GLN A 131 5.19 5.63 -16.25
CA GLN A 131 5.02 4.89 -17.50
C GLN A 131 4.34 3.52 -17.23
N ALA A 132 3.39 3.15 -18.10
CA ALA A 132 2.75 1.84 -18.04
C ALA A 132 3.78 0.73 -18.31
N PHE A 133 3.84 -0.26 -17.43
CA PHE A 133 4.71 -1.42 -17.62
C PHE A 133 4.08 -2.40 -18.62
N LYS A 134 4.93 -3.00 -19.49
CA LYS A 134 4.52 -4.12 -20.35
C LYS A 134 4.05 -5.30 -19.49
N ASP A 135 3.00 -5.97 -19.96
CA ASP A 135 2.55 -7.21 -19.34
C ASP A 135 3.60 -8.32 -19.56
N TYR A 136 3.97 -8.98 -18.49
CA TYR A 136 4.90 -10.11 -18.48
C TYR A 136 4.22 -11.31 -17.84
N LEU A 137 4.60 -12.50 -18.31
CA LEU A 137 4.28 -13.76 -17.62
C LEU A 137 5.11 -13.89 -16.33
N PRO A 138 4.65 -14.66 -15.32
CA PRO A 138 5.47 -15.01 -14.17
C PRO A 138 6.80 -15.64 -14.57
N GLY A 139 7.86 -15.37 -13.80
CA GLY A 139 9.20 -15.86 -14.08
C GLY A 139 10.21 -14.78 -14.51
N PHE A 140 9.82 -13.50 -14.53
CA PHE A 140 10.76 -12.39 -14.61
C PHE A 140 10.94 -11.77 -13.23
N VAL A 141 12.04 -12.10 -12.57
CA VAL A 141 12.32 -11.76 -11.18
C VAL A 141 13.35 -10.64 -11.08
N HIS A 142 13.06 -9.63 -10.26
CA HIS A 142 14.02 -8.60 -9.87
C HIS A 142 14.64 -8.98 -8.54
N VAL A 143 15.95 -8.89 -8.42
CA VAL A 143 16.71 -9.20 -7.19
C VAL A 143 17.45 -7.94 -6.74
N ASP A 144 17.42 -7.69 -5.43
CA ASP A 144 18.12 -6.57 -4.80
C ASP A 144 18.56 -6.94 -3.39
N ILE A 145 19.57 -6.23 -2.87
CA ILE A 145 20.11 -6.44 -1.54
C ILE A 145 19.98 -5.18 -0.71
N LYS A 146 19.30 -5.33 0.44
CA LYS A 146 19.15 -4.25 1.40
C LYS A 146 20.02 -4.48 2.63
N TYR A 147 20.72 -3.44 3.06
CA TYR A 147 21.43 -3.43 4.33
C TYR A 147 20.44 -3.36 5.48
N LEU A 148 20.58 -4.26 6.45
CA LEU A 148 19.80 -4.26 7.67
C LEU A 148 20.52 -3.50 8.79
N PRO A 149 19.80 -3.01 9.80
CA PRO A 149 20.43 -2.42 10.98
C PRO A 149 21.33 -3.43 11.70
N GLN A 150 22.37 -2.94 12.38
CA GLN A 150 23.20 -3.75 13.25
C GLN A 150 22.40 -4.15 14.48
N MET A 151 22.34 -5.46 14.77
CA MET A 151 21.66 -5.98 15.97
C MET A 151 22.65 -6.07 17.13
N PRO A 152 22.17 -5.82 18.39
CA PRO A 152 23.06 -5.85 19.58
C PRO A 152 23.68 -7.21 19.86
N ASP A 153 23.00 -8.30 19.46
CA ASP A 153 23.39 -9.69 19.67
C ASP A 153 24.26 -10.29 18.56
N GLU A 154 24.65 -9.49 17.56
CA GLU A 154 25.49 -9.94 16.44
C GLU A 154 26.69 -9.03 16.23
N PRO A 155 27.89 -9.61 15.87
CA PRO A 155 29.10 -8.83 15.64
C PRO A 155 29.06 -8.04 14.32
N GLN A 156 28.22 -8.47 13.36
CA GLN A 156 28.10 -7.86 12.04
C GLN A 156 26.63 -7.71 11.64
N ARG A 157 26.37 -6.70 10.78
CA ARG A 157 25.02 -6.53 10.19
C ARG A 157 24.72 -7.65 9.19
N ARG A 158 23.46 -7.99 9.08
CA ARG A 158 22.96 -8.88 8.02
C ARG A 158 22.47 -8.11 6.80
N TYR A 159 22.27 -8.86 5.74
CA TYR A 159 21.81 -8.38 4.46
C TYR A 159 20.51 -9.08 4.10
N LEU A 160 19.49 -8.29 3.73
CA LEU A 160 18.25 -8.81 3.18
C LEU A 160 18.38 -8.96 1.68
N PHE A 161 18.46 -10.17 1.20
CA PHE A 161 18.30 -10.51 -0.21
C PHE A 161 16.82 -10.60 -0.51
N ALA A 162 16.33 -9.84 -1.47
CA ALA A 162 14.93 -9.80 -1.85
C ALA A 162 14.78 -10.07 -3.35
N ALA A 163 13.82 -10.91 -3.69
CA ALA A 163 13.42 -11.21 -5.06
C ALA A 163 11.94 -10.90 -5.21
N ILE A 164 11.54 -10.22 -6.29
CA ILE A 164 10.15 -9.92 -6.61
C ILE A 164 9.84 -10.30 -8.05
N ASP A 165 8.82 -11.13 -8.25
CA ASP A 165 8.33 -11.46 -9.59
C ASP A 165 7.55 -10.28 -10.18
N ARG A 166 7.84 -9.95 -11.43
CA ARG A 166 7.29 -8.79 -12.10
C ARG A 166 5.80 -8.88 -12.39
N ALA A 167 5.33 -10.06 -12.73
CA ALA A 167 3.93 -10.30 -13.09
C ALA A 167 3.02 -10.41 -11.86
N SER A 168 3.40 -11.27 -10.94
CA SER A 168 2.58 -11.62 -9.77
C SER A 168 2.83 -10.77 -8.53
N ARG A 169 3.95 -10.00 -8.50
CA ARG A 169 4.44 -9.29 -7.30
C ARG A 169 4.80 -10.23 -6.13
N TRP A 170 4.86 -11.52 -6.36
CA TRP A 170 5.31 -12.48 -5.38
C TRP A 170 6.73 -12.17 -4.93
N VAL A 171 6.96 -12.23 -3.64
CA VAL A 171 8.24 -11.88 -3.02
C VAL A 171 8.82 -13.08 -2.30
N TYR A 172 10.14 -13.26 -2.46
CA TYR A 172 10.96 -14.17 -1.68
C TYR A 172 12.12 -13.40 -1.04
N VAL A 173 12.42 -13.67 0.22
CA VAL A 173 13.52 -13.03 0.93
C VAL A 173 14.33 -14.01 1.74
N GLU A 174 15.62 -13.67 1.95
CA GLU A 174 16.51 -14.31 2.90
C GLU A 174 17.37 -13.29 3.61
N LEU A 175 17.70 -13.57 4.87
CA LEU A 175 18.65 -12.79 5.64
C LEU A 175 19.99 -13.53 5.66
N LEU A 176 21.00 -12.94 5.03
CA LEU A 176 22.32 -13.54 4.89
C LEU A 176 23.38 -12.74 5.67
N PRO A 177 24.42 -13.41 6.16
CA PRO A 177 25.48 -12.75 6.97
C PRO A 177 26.38 -11.84 6.12
N ASP A 178 26.46 -12.07 4.83
CA ASP A 178 27.26 -11.29 3.90
C ASP A 178 26.58 -11.15 2.53
N LYS A 179 27.14 -10.29 1.68
CA LYS A 179 26.70 -10.08 0.30
C LYS A 179 27.78 -10.49 -0.72
N SER A 180 28.43 -11.61 -0.45
CA SER A 180 29.41 -12.20 -1.37
C SER A 180 28.75 -12.79 -2.62
N ALA A 181 29.55 -13.03 -3.67
CA ALA A 181 29.09 -13.75 -4.85
C ALA A 181 28.63 -15.18 -4.52
N ALA A 182 29.24 -15.82 -3.49
CA ALA A 182 28.81 -17.13 -3.00
C ALA A 182 27.42 -17.08 -2.34
N SER A 183 27.18 -16.06 -1.51
CA SER A 183 25.85 -15.82 -0.89
C SER A 183 24.78 -15.53 -1.94
N ALA A 184 25.09 -14.71 -2.96
CA ALA A 184 24.20 -14.42 -4.06
C ALA A 184 23.89 -15.66 -4.92
N LYS A 185 24.91 -16.49 -5.21
CA LYS A 185 24.74 -17.79 -5.87
C LYS A 185 23.78 -18.70 -5.09
N GLY A 186 24.04 -18.89 -3.79
CA GLY A 186 23.20 -19.74 -2.94
C GLY A 186 21.77 -19.23 -2.81
N PHE A 187 21.60 -17.92 -2.71
CA PHE A 187 20.27 -17.28 -2.73
C PHE A 187 19.50 -17.61 -4.02
N LEU A 188 20.14 -17.46 -5.20
CA LEU A 188 19.48 -17.76 -6.48
C LEU A 188 19.07 -19.22 -6.57
N GLN A 189 19.91 -20.15 -6.14
CA GLN A 189 19.59 -21.59 -6.14
C GLN A 189 18.35 -21.86 -5.28
N ARG A 190 18.32 -21.35 -4.04
CA ARG A 190 17.15 -21.51 -3.16
C ARG A 190 15.91 -20.78 -3.67
N LEU A 191 16.07 -19.62 -4.30
CA LEU A 191 14.97 -18.90 -4.96
C LEU A 191 14.33 -19.76 -6.05
N ILE A 192 15.15 -20.40 -6.92
CA ILE A 192 14.68 -21.30 -7.98
C ILE A 192 13.90 -22.46 -7.37
N ASP A 193 14.40 -23.04 -6.29
CA ASP A 193 13.73 -24.12 -5.58
C ASP A 193 12.42 -23.69 -4.90
N LYS A 194 12.33 -22.47 -4.40
CA LYS A 194 11.16 -21.98 -3.65
C LYS A 194 10.08 -21.38 -4.53
N ALA A 195 10.44 -20.77 -5.66
CA ALA A 195 9.48 -20.22 -6.60
C ALA A 195 8.53 -21.34 -7.08
N PRO A 196 7.22 -21.09 -7.20
CA PRO A 196 6.29 -22.10 -7.74
C PRO A 196 6.28 -22.15 -9.26
N PHE A 197 6.95 -21.23 -9.94
CA PHE A 197 7.02 -21.06 -11.39
C PHE A 197 8.46 -21.12 -11.88
N HIS A 198 8.63 -21.41 -13.16
CA HIS A 198 9.93 -21.39 -13.82
C HIS A 198 10.44 -19.94 -13.97
N ILE A 199 11.63 -19.68 -13.43
CA ILE A 199 12.30 -18.39 -13.59
C ILE A 199 13.00 -18.39 -14.95
N SER A 200 12.56 -17.49 -15.83
CA SER A 200 13.14 -17.34 -17.17
C SER A 200 14.12 -16.18 -17.25
N LYS A 201 13.95 -15.17 -16.39
CA LYS A 201 14.77 -13.96 -16.38
C LYS A 201 15.00 -13.46 -14.96
N VAL A 202 16.22 -13.00 -14.71
CA VAL A 202 16.58 -12.30 -13.48
C VAL A 202 17.17 -10.96 -13.82
N LEU A 203 16.71 -9.90 -13.15
CA LEU A 203 17.27 -8.55 -13.23
C LEU A 203 17.93 -8.20 -11.91
N THR A 204 19.22 -7.83 -11.96
CA THR A 204 19.99 -7.33 -10.81
C THR A 204 20.57 -5.95 -11.09
N ASP A 205 21.05 -5.29 -10.07
CA ASP A 205 21.97 -4.18 -10.24
C ASP A 205 23.35 -4.67 -10.71
N ASN A 206 24.31 -3.72 -10.82
CA ASN A 206 25.67 -4.03 -11.25
C ASN A 206 26.62 -4.30 -10.05
N GLY A 207 26.07 -4.77 -8.93
CA GLY A 207 26.86 -5.12 -7.75
C GLY A 207 27.83 -6.28 -8.01
N LYS A 208 28.99 -6.26 -7.35
CA LYS A 208 30.01 -7.30 -7.46
C LYS A 208 29.53 -8.68 -7.03
N GLU A 209 28.50 -8.73 -6.25
CA GLU A 209 27.80 -9.93 -5.80
C GLU A 209 27.05 -10.65 -6.94
N PHE A 210 26.65 -9.91 -7.98
CA PHE A 210 25.88 -10.43 -9.11
C PHE A 210 26.65 -10.52 -10.42
N THR A 211 27.69 -9.70 -10.59
CA THR A 211 28.40 -9.58 -11.87
C THR A 211 29.85 -9.14 -11.70
N ASP A 212 30.66 -9.51 -12.65
CA ASP A 212 32.02 -9.03 -12.81
C ASP A 212 32.19 -7.99 -13.93
N ARG A 213 31.08 -7.42 -14.40
CA ARG A 213 31.07 -6.37 -15.42
C ARG A 213 31.87 -5.12 -15.05
N PHE A 214 31.89 -4.76 -13.76
CA PHE A 214 32.67 -3.64 -13.26
C PHE A 214 33.90 -4.14 -12.53
N CYS A 215 35.06 -3.65 -12.94
CA CYS A 215 36.37 -3.89 -12.31
C CYS A 215 37.06 -2.57 -11.97
N ALA A 216 38.19 -2.63 -11.26
CA ALA A 216 38.93 -1.47 -10.86
C ALA A 216 39.39 -0.59 -12.05
N THR A 217 39.52 -1.18 -13.25
CA THR A 217 39.91 -0.52 -14.50
C THR A 217 38.75 0.04 -15.32
N GLY A 218 37.48 -0.10 -14.85
CA GLY A 218 36.30 0.39 -15.52
C GLY A 218 35.30 -0.69 -15.88
N GLU A 219 34.37 -0.38 -16.82
CA GLU A 219 33.34 -1.29 -17.32
C GLU A 219 33.96 -2.26 -18.33
N ARG A 220 33.62 -3.55 -18.23
CA ARG A 220 33.97 -4.59 -19.18
C ARG A 220 32.77 -5.47 -19.53
N GLU A 221 32.86 -6.22 -20.59
CA GLU A 221 31.90 -7.29 -20.88
C GLU A 221 31.92 -8.34 -19.75
N PRO A 222 30.74 -8.80 -19.26
CA PRO A 222 30.68 -9.88 -18.26
C PRO A 222 31.39 -11.14 -18.79
N THR A 223 32.23 -11.76 -17.98
CA THR A 223 33.00 -12.95 -18.41
C THR A 223 32.12 -14.20 -18.56
N GLY A 224 30.90 -14.22 -17.97
CA GLY A 224 30.03 -15.39 -17.89
C GLY A 224 30.50 -16.45 -16.88
N THR A 225 31.66 -16.23 -16.25
CA THR A 225 32.24 -17.14 -15.25
C THR A 225 31.88 -16.75 -13.82
N HIS A 226 31.18 -15.64 -13.64
CA HIS A 226 30.73 -15.21 -12.32
C HIS A 226 29.80 -16.29 -11.69
N PRO A 227 29.93 -16.59 -10.37
CA PRO A 227 29.15 -17.66 -9.74
C PRO A 227 27.63 -17.53 -9.90
N PHE A 228 27.13 -16.29 -9.95
CA PHE A 228 25.71 -16.02 -10.20
C PHE A 228 25.31 -16.34 -11.65
N ASP A 229 26.14 -15.95 -12.63
CA ASP A 229 25.92 -16.23 -14.06
C ASP A 229 25.98 -17.72 -14.37
N GLN A 230 26.85 -18.48 -13.68
CA GLN A 230 26.92 -19.95 -13.82
C GLN A 230 25.58 -20.61 -13.47
N VAL A 231 24.94 -20.21 -12.34
CA VAL A 231 23.60 -20.71 -11.97
C VAL A 231 22.55 -20.30 -13.00
N CYS A 232 22.61 -19.04 -13.47
CA CYS A 232 21.69 -18.60 -14.52
C CYS A 232 21.81 -19.48 -15.79
N THR A 233 23.02 -19.76 -16.21
CA THR A 233 23.33 -20.60 -17.39
C THR A 233 22.84 -22.04 -17.19
N GLU A 234 23.14 -22.66 -16.04
CA GLU A 234 22.71 -23.99 -15.67
C GLU A 234 21.20 -24.18 -15.74
N HIS A 235 20.47 -23.17 -15.25
CA HIS A 235 19.01 -23.18 -15.23
C HIS A 235 18.35 -22.50 -16.44
N ARG A 236 19.11 -22.11 -17.47
CA ARG A 236 18.64 -21.41 -18.67
C ARG A 236 17.91 -20.09 -18.35
N ILE A 237 18.39 -19.37 -17.36
CA ILE A 237 17.86 -18.08 -16.92
C ILE A 237 18.63 -16.98 -17.64
N GLU A 238 17.93 -16.04 -18.27
CA GLU A 238 18.51 -14.83 -18.83
C GLU A 238 18.86 -13.86 -17.70
N HIS A 239 20.15 -13.66 -17.41
CA HIS A 239 20.59 -12.64 -16.45
C HIS A 239 20.69 -11.28 -17.13
N ARG A 240 19.94 -10.32 -16.64
CA ARG A 240 19.93 -8.93 -17.09
C ARG A 240 20.48 -8.01 -16.02
N LEU A 241 21.29 -7.06 -16.43
CA LEU A 241 21.79 -6.00 -15.57
C LEU A 241 21.04 -4.70 -15.83
N ILE A 242 20.81 -3.93 -14.78
CA ILE A 242 20.22 -2.59 -14.90
C ILE A 242 21.21 -1.69 -15.66
N LYS A 243 20.73 -1.02 -16.70
CA LYS A 243 21.55 -0.04 -17.42
C LYS A 243 21.99 1.06 -16.48
N PRO A 244 23.29 1.46 -16.49
CA PRO A 244 23.77 2.57 -15.70
C PRO A 244 22.91 3.83 -15.94
N ARG A 245 22.58 4.56 -14.88
CA ARG A 245 21.75 5.78 -14.90
C ARG A 245 20.28 5.61 -15.32
N HIS A 246 19.73 4.37 -15.29
CA HIS A 246 18.31 4.12 -15.50
C HIS A 246 17.65 3.46 -14.26
N PRO A 247 17.51 4.17 -13.13
CA PRO A 247 16.98 3.63 -11.88
C PRO A 247 15.49 3.20 -12.00
N GLN A 248 14.76 3.72 -12.98
CA GLN A 248 13.33 3.45 -13.19
C GLN A 248 13.00 1.96 -13.42
N THR A 249 13.97 1.14 -13.81
CA THR A 249 13.78 -0.28 -14.08
C THR A 249 13.60 -1.11 -12.81
N ASN A 250 14.04 -0.62 -11.64
CA ASN A 250 14.02 -1.34 -10.36
C ASN A 250 12.93 -0.87 -9.38
N GLY A 251 12.07 0.06 -9.80
CA GLY A 251 11.10 0.72 -8.92
C GLY A 251 10.10 -0.22 -8.20
N MET A 252 10.00 -1.49 -8.60
CA MET A 252 9.15 -2.47 -7.90
C MET A 252 9.81 -2.98 -6.63
N ILE A 253 11.06 -3.42 -6.74
CA ILE A 253 11.80 -3.94 -5.59
C ILE A 253 12.22 -2.79 -4.66
N GLU A 254 12.50 -1.60 -5.20
CA GLU A 254 12.73 -0.39 -4.41
C GLU A 254 11.51 -0.03 -3.55
N ARG A 255 10.30 -0.12 -4.11
CA ARG A 255 9.06 0.08 -3.36
C ARG A 255 8.86 -0.97 -2.28
N PHE A 256 9.14 -2.24 -2.57
CA PHE A 256 9.13 -3.30 -1.57
C PHE A 256 10.15 -3.03 -0.47
N ASN A 257 11.39 -2.68 -0.83
CA ASN A 257 12.46 -2.31 0.10
C ASN A 257 12.11 -1.06 0.93
N GLY A 258 11.34 -0.13 0.38
CA GLY A 258 10.75 1.00 1.11
C GLY A 258 9.80 0.55 2.21
N ARG A 259 8.93 -0.42 1.92
CA ARG A 259 8.03 -1.01 2.93
C ARG A 259 8.80 -1.75 4.03
N ILE A 260 9.86 -2.48 3.67
CA ILE A 260 10.75 -3.08 4.67
C ILE A 260 11.39 -2.00 5.54
N SER A 261 11.83 -0.86 4.94
CA SER A 261 12.36 0.27 5.71
C SER A 261 11.34 0.84 6.71
N GLU A 262 10.06 0.88 6.34
CA GLU A 262 8.97 1.30 7.22
C GLU A 262 8.81 0.33 8.41
N VAL A 263 8.83 -0.98 8.17
CA VAL A 263 8.81 -2.00 9.23
C VAL A 263 10.00 -1.83 10.18
N LEU A 264 11.20 -1.64 9.61
CA LEU A 264 12.43 -1.44 10.40
C LEU A 264 12.39 -0.14 11.23
N ALA A 265 11.80 0.92 10.69
CA ALA A 265 11.72 2.22 11.38
C ALA A 265 10.66 2.24 12.49
N THR A 266 9.63 1.41 12.41
CA THR A 266 8.49 1.40 13.33
C THR A 266 8.55 0.29 14.37
N THR A 267 9.45 -0.68 14.21
CA THR A 267 9.59 -1.82 15.12
C THR A 267 10.94 -1.80 15.83
N ARG A 268 10.93 -1.96 17.15
CA ARG A 268 12.15 -2.14 17.94
C ARG A 268 12.47 -3.63 18.02
N PHE A 269 13.70 -3.98 17.64
CA PHE A 269 14.17 -5.36 17.65
C PHE A 269 15.21 -5.56 18.75
N ASP A 270 15.03 -6.61 19.55
CA ASP A 270 15.93 -6.96 20.65
C ASP A 270 17.01 -7.95 20.21
N SER A 271 16.82 -8.64 19.07
CA SER A 271 17.74 -9.65 18.56
C SER A 271 17.62 -9.82 17.04
N ALA A 272 18.67 -10.35 16.43
CA ALA A 272 18.68 -10.72 15.01
C ALA A 272 17.60 -11.77 14.66
N LYS A 273 17.32 -12.68 15.58
CA LYS A 273 16.26 -13.67 15.42
C LYS A 273 14.86 -13.02 15.39
N SER A 274 14.62 -12.05 16.27
CA SER A 274 13.36 -11.28 16.27
C SER A 274 13.17 -10.49 14.99
N LEU A 275 14.24 -9.83 14.53
CA LEU A 275 14.26 -9.13 13.22
C LEU A 275 13.92 -10.09 12.07
N GLU A 276 14.59 -11.23 11.99
CA GLU A 276 14.36 -12.25 10.94
C GLU A 276 12.92 -12.75 10.93
N GLN A 277 12.40 -13.15 12.09
CA GLN A 277 11.03 -13.63 12.23
C GLN A 277 10.00 -12.57 11.79
N THR A 278 10.21 -11.32 12.19
CA THR A 278 9.32 -10.22 11.80
C THR A 278 9.33 -9.98 10.30
N LEU A 279 10.51 -9.97 9.68
CA LEU A 279 10.61 -9.76 8.22
C LEU A 279 10.01 -10.93 7.43
N LEU A 280 10.25 -12.18 7.86
CA LEU A 280 9.65 -13.36 7.22
C LEU A 280 8.12 -13.38 7.39
N GLN A 281 7.61 -12.99 8.57
CA GLN A 281 6.17 -12.87 8.80
C GLN A 281 5.57 -11.75 7.94
N TYR A 282 6.24 -10.59 7.85
CA TYR A 282 5.80 -9.52 6.97
C TYR A 282 5.69 -9.98 5.51
N VAL A 283 6.69 -10.68 4.99
CA VAL A 283 6.68 -11.20 3.61
C VAL A 283 5.55 -12.21 3.39
N ARG A 284 5.26 -13.03 4.39
CA ARG A 284 4.11 -13.95 4.37
C ARG A 284 2.80 -13.17 4.24
N VAL A 285 2.57 -12.19 5.11
CA VAL A 285 1.38 -11.32 5.06
C VAL A 285 1.33 -10.56 3.72
N TYR A 286 2.47 -10.04 3.25
CA TYR A 286 2.55 -9.38 1.95
C TYR A 286 2.07 -10.27 0.81
N ASN A 287 2.58 -11.50 0.73
CA ASN A 287 2.22 -12.42 -0.35
C ASN A 287 0.77 -12.90 -0.26
N GLN A 288 0.24 -13.11 0.95
CA GLN A 288 -1.07 -13.73 1.16
C GLN A 288 -2.22 -12.71 1.22
N HIS A 289 -1.99 -11.54 1.82
CA HIS A 289 -3.07 -10.64 2.23
C HIS A 289 -2.96 -9.22 1.70
N ILE A 290 -1.74 -8.70 1.41
CA ILE A 290 -1.60 -7.32 0.98
C ILE A 290 -1.94 -7.14 -0.50
N PRO A 291 -3.09 -6.50 -0.84
CA PRO A 291 -3.49 -6.31 -2.22
C PRO A 291 -2.56 -5.32 -2.94
N GLN A 292 -2.17 -5.66 -4.15
CA GLN A 292 -1.31 -4.83 -4.98
C GLN A 292 -2.14 -4.08 -6.02
N LYS A 293 -2.02 -2.76 -6.07
CA LYS A 293 -2.74 -1.92 -7.06
C LYS A 293 -2.47 -2.38 -8.49
N ALA A 294 -1.23 -2.76 -8.79
CA ALA A 294 -0.82 -3.24 -10.11
C ALA A 294 -1.46 -4.58 -10.51
N LEU A 295 -2.03 -5.32 -9.55
CA LEU A 295 -2.71 -6.60 -9.77
C LEU A 295 -4.24 -6.46 -9.71
N GLY A 296 -4.76 -5.23 -9.81
CA GLY A 296 -6.21 -5.00 -9.66
C GLY A 296 -6.70 -5.18 -8.22
N HIS A 297 -5.85 -4.85 -7.24
CA HIS A 297 -6.16 -4.95 -5.80
C HIS A 297 -6.36 -6.38 -5.27
N ILE A 298 -5.65 -7.35 -5.85
CA ILE A 298 -5.54 -8.70 -5.29
C ILE A 298 -4.14 -8.94 -4.72
N PRO A 299 -3.98 -9.84 -3.74
CA PRO A 299 -2.66 -10.19 -3.20
C PRO A 299 -1.85 -11.04 -4.18
N PRO A 300 -0.49 -11.05 -4.07
CA PRO A 300 0.40 -11.78 -4.95
C PRO A 300 0.07 -13.27 -5.09
N LEU A 301 -0.27 -13.95 -4.00
CA LEU A 301 -0.60 -15.36 -4.03
C LEU A 301 -1.88 -15.65 -4.82
N GLN A 302 -2.87 -14.76 -4.75
CA GLN A 302 -4.09 -14.89 -5.56
C GLN A 302 -3.79 -14.66 -7.05
N ALA A 303 -2.91 -13.71 -7.37
CA ALA A 303 -2.45 -13.49 -8.74
C ALA A 303 -1.73 -14.73 -9.29
N LEU A 304 -0.84 -15.36 -8.51
CA LEU A 304 -0.18 -16.62 -8.90
C LEU A 304 -1.18 -17.74 -9.14
N LYS A 305 -2.24 -17.88 -8.32
CA LYS A 305 -3.30 -18.87 -8.55
C LYS A 305 -4.07 -18.62 -9.83
N ASN A 306 -4.34 -17.36 -10.14
CA ASN A 306 -5.00 -16.99 -11.39
C ASN A 306 -4.11 -17.34 -12.59
N TRP A 307 -2.82 -17.02 -12.51
CA TRP A 307 -1.82 -17.38 -13.52
C TRP A 307 -1.68 -18.91 -13.68
N GLN A 308 -1.67 -19.68 -12.59
CA GLN A 308 -1.58 -21.14 -12.64
C GLN A 308 -2.79 -21.78 -13.34
N LYS A 309 -3.98 -21.15 -13.25
CA LYS A 309 -5.17 -21.60 -13.98
C LYS A 309 -5.11 -21.29 -15.46
N SER A 310 -4.57 -20.13 -15.84
CA SER A 310 -4.50 -19.69 -17.25
C SER A 310 -3.29 -20.22 -18.00
N ASN A 311 -2.16 -20.43 -17.32
CA ASN A 311 -0.87 -20.83 -17.88
C ASN A 311 -0.19 -21.88 -17.00
N PRO A 312 -0.76 -23.09 -16.85
CA PRO A 312 -0.25 -24.12 -15.92
C PRO A 312 1.16 -24.59 -16.27
N GLU A 313 1.57 -24.51 -17.53
CA GLU A 313 2.89 -24.92 -18.04
C GLU A 313 4.05 -24.09 -17.48
N ILE A 314 3.79 -22.88 -16.99
CA ILE A 314 4.81 -22.04 -16.38
C ILE A 314 5.17 -22.52 -14.97
N PHE A 315 4.27 -23.31 -14.34
CA PHE A 315 4.39 -23.72 -12.95
C PHE A 315 4.89 -25.16 -12.84
N HIS A 316 5.89 -25.37 -11.98
CA HIS A 316 6.38 -26.71 -11.61
C HIS A 316 5.91 -27.13 -10.21
N LYS A 317 5.27 -26.23 -9.45
CA LYS A 317 4.67 -26.51 -8.15
C LYS A 317 3.25 -25.96 -8.08
N ARG A 318 2.40 -26.65 -7.33
CA ARG A 318 1.07 -26.15 -7.04
C ARG A 318 1.13 -24.98 -6.07
N VAL A 319 0.43 -23.88 -6.40
CA VAL A 319 0.30 -22.72 -5.54
C VAL A 319 -0.75 -23.00 -4.46
N HIS A 320 -0.30 -23.17 -3.23
CA HIS A 320 -1.16 -23.41 -2.07
C HIS A 320 -1.32 -22.14 -1.23
N ASN A 321 -2.49 -21.97 -0.60
CA ASN A 321 -2.58 -21.14 0.58
C ASN A 321 -1.84 -21.87 1.70
N LEU A 322 -0.82 -21.27 2.24
CA LEU A 322 -0.30 -21.68 3.55
C LEU A 322 -1.31 -21.24 4.61
N THR A 323 -2.46 -21.90 4.66
CA THR A 323 -3.40 -21.81 5.77
C THR A 323 -2.87 -22.73 6.86
N GLY A 324 -2.65 -22.17 8.03
CA GLY A 324 -2.35 -22.93 9.23
C GLY A 324 -0.93 -22.75 9.72
N LEU A 325 -0.75 -21.74 10.53
CA LEU A 325 0.35 -21.57 11.46
C LEU A 325 0.00 -22.05 12.86
N ASP A 326 -0.94 -22.97 12.97
CA ASP A 326 -1.25 -23.63 14.24
C ASP A 326 -1.47 -25.12 13.95
N ARG A 327 -0.36 -25.86 13.90
CA ARG A 327 -0.23 -27.26 14.34
C ARG A 327 1.21 -27.59 14.56
#